data_979aae87ab99b4012dfa32e55703cc31
#
_entry.id   979aae87ab99b4012dfa32e55703cc31
#
_cell.length_a   1.000
_cell.length_b   1.000
_cell.length_c   1.000
_cell.angle_alpha   90.00
_cell.angle_beta   90.00
_cell.angle_gamma   90.00
#
_symmetry.space_group_name_H-M   'P 1'
#
loop_
_entity.id
_entity.type
_entity.pdbx_description
1 polymer ?
#
loop_
_entity_poly.entity_id
_entity_poly.type
_entity_poly.pdbx_seq_one_letter_code
_entity_poly.pdbx_strand_id
1 'polypeptide(L)'
;MVMTLSTLELTQLRAEAEDYLPDTCTLQTVTRTSDGMGGWTEIYSDTYTSVPCRVWQQTGGERDVAGRMSEVTRWVLNVPYDQTIDATMRVVHDGKTYQVNDINDTGSEHLQRRARLTRIA
;
A
#
# COMPACT_ATOMS: atom_id res chain seq x y z
N MET A 1 -7.31 -24.49 -23.75
CA MET A 1 -5.91 -24.66 -23.35
C MET A 1 -5.54 -23.65 -22.29
N VAL A 2 -5.13 -24.11 -21.15
CA VAL A 2 -4.67 -23.22 -20.08
C VAL A 2 -3.20 -22.90 -20.32
N MET A 3 -2.90 -21.62 -20.51
CA MET A 3 -1.50 -21.19 -20.59
C MET A 3 -0.98 -20.96 -19.19
N THR A 4 -0.04 -21.82 -18.80
CA THR A 4 0.70 -21.63 -17.56
C THR A 4 1.98 -20.87 -17.87
N LEU A 5 2.23 -19.80 -17.15
CA LEU A 5 3.49 -19.10 -17.28
C LEU A 5 4.62 -19.93 -16.70
N SER A 6 5.71 -20.03 -17.43
CA SER A 6 6.91 -20.66 -16.89
C SER A 6 7.52 -19.76 -15.79
N THR A 7 8.36 -20.34 -14.94
CA THR A 7 9.04 -19.59 -13.89
C THR A 7 9.86 -18.45 -14.46
N LEU A 8 10.51 -18.65 -15.60
CA LEU A 8 11.30 -17.60 -16.26
C LEU A 8 10.40 -16.48 -16.78
N GLU A 9 9.31 -16.81 -17.45
CA GLU A 9 8.35 -15.81 -17.93
C GLU A 9 7.76 -15.00 -16.81
N LEU A 10 7.39 -15.65 -15.72
CA LEU A 10 6.84 -14.99 -14.55
C LEU A 10 7.87 -14.04 -13.91
N THR A 11 9.13 -14.45 -13.83
CA THR A 11 10.21 -13.60 -13.33
C THR A 11 10.40 -12.37 -14.21
N GLN A 12 10.33 -12.52 -15.53
CA GLN A 12 10.42 -11.40 -16.45
C GLN A 12 9.25 -10.44 -16.32
N LEU A 13 8.02 -10.95 -16.20
CA LEU A 13 6.84 -10.12 -16.01
C LEU A 13 6.89 -9.36 -14.68
N ARG A 14 7.40 -9.98 -13.64
CA ARG A 14 7.57 -9.32 -12.33
C ARG A 14 8.61 -8.21 -12.39
N ALA A 15 9.70 -8.43 -13.10
CA ALA A 15 10.72 -7.39 -13.31
C ALA A 15 10.15 -6.22 -14.12
N GLU A 16 9.39 -6.49 -15.16
CA GLU A 16 8.71 -5.44 -15.94
C GLU A 16 7.69 -4.70 -15.09
N ALA A 17 6.94 -5.40 -14.24
CA ALA A 17 5.98 -4.78 -13.33
C ALA A 17 6.67 -3.84 -12.34
N GLU A 18 7.87 -4.17 -11.86
CA GLU A 18 8.65 -3.28 -11.01
C GLU A 18 9.12 -2.04 -11.77
N ASP A 19 9.43 -2.15 -13.05
CA ASP A 19 9.82 -1.01 -13.88
C ASP A 19 8.69 0.02 -14.03
N TYR A 20 7.44 -0.37 -13.79
CA TYR A 20 6.31 0.54 -13.77
C TYR A 20 6.12 1.24 -12.42
N LEU A 21 7.01 1.00 -11.46
CA LEU A 21 6.97 1.65 -10.14
C LEU A 21 8.02 2.77 -10.12
N PRO A 22 7.63 4.01 -10.50
CA PRO A 22 8.61 5.08 -10.74
C PRO A 22 9.15 5.71 -9.47
N ASP A 23 8.49 5.50 -8.34
CA ASP A 23 8.80 6.16 -7.09
C ASP A 23 9.37 5.19 -6.07
N THR A 24 9.84 5.73 -4.97
CA THR A 24 10.19 4.95 -3.79
C THR A 24 9.43 5.47 -2.59
N CYS A 25 9.13 4.58 -1.66
CA CYS A 25 8.47 4.93 -0.42
C CYS A 25 9.11 4.22 0.76
N THR A 26 8.75 4.66 1.96
CA THR A 26 9.12 4.01 3.20
C THR A 26 7.88 3.40 3.81
N LEU A 27 7.97 2.14 4.20
CA LEU A 27 6.91 1.46 4.93
C LEU A 27 7.26 1.41 6.40
N GLN A 28 6.38 1.93 7.24
CA GLN A 28 6.55 1.95 8.69
C GLN A 28 5.70 0.87 9.32
N THR A 29 6.29 0.14 10.26
CA THR A 29 5.58 -0.84 11.08
C THR A 29 5.30 -0.25 12.45
N VAL A 30 4.20 -0.70 13.05
CA VAL A 30 3.77 -0.23 14.36
C VAL A 30 4.26 -1.18 15.44
N THR A 31 4.80 -0.60 16.52
CA THR A 31 5.10 -1.33 17.76
C THR A 31 4.24 -0.74 18.87
N ARG A 32 3.51 -1.58 19.57
CA ARG A 32 2.69 -1.18 20.71
C ARG A 32 3.47 -1.49 22.00
N THR A 33 3.59 -0.48 22.84
CA THR A 33 4.25 -0.61 24.14
C THR A 33 3.27 -0.21 25.22
N SER A 34 3.17 -1.04 26.26
CA SER A 34 2.36 -0.70 27.44
C SER A 34 2.94 0.51 28.14
N ASP A 35 2.10 1.47 28.52
CA ASP A 35 2.52 2.64 29.28
C ASP A 35 2.56 2.39 30.81
N GLY A 36 2.22 1.17 31.24
CA GLY A 36 2.16 0.81 32.66
C GLY A 36 0.88 1.27 33.37
N MET A 37 0.00 1.94 32.66
CA MET A 37 -1.23 2.52 33.24
C MET A 37 -2.51 1.97 32.56
N GLY A 38 -2.42 0.80 31.93
CA GLY A 38 -3.51 0.18 31.22
C GLY A 38 -3.73 0.71 29.80
N GLY A 39 -2.89 1.64 29.34
CA GLY A 39 -2.90 2.16 27.99
C GLY A 39 -1.76 1.60 27.16
N TRP A 40 -1.75 1.95 25.89
CA TRP A 40 -0.73 1.54 24.93
C TRP A 40 -0.23 2.76 24.15
N THR A 41 1.07 2.80 23.95
CA THR A 41 1.70 3.77 23.05
C THR A 41 2.07 3.08 21.76
N GLU A 42 1.68 3.66 20.63
CA GLU A 42 2.03 3.17 19.31
C GLU A 42 3.21 3.95 18.77
N ILE A 43 4.26 3.23 18.36
CA ILE A 43 5.46 3.80 17.78
C ILE A 43 5.60 3.23 16.37
N TYR A 44 5.73 4.10 15.38
CA TYR A 44 5.95 3.72 14.00
C TYR A 44 7.43 3.86 13.67
N SER A 45 8.01 2.80 13.13
CA SER A 45 9.42 2.75 12.76
C SER A 45 9.57 2.43 11.28
N ASP A 46 10.56 3.05 10.65
CA ASP A 46 10.91 2.77 9.26
C ASP A 46 11.48 1.37 9.16
N THR A 47 10.72 0.45 8.62
CA THR A 47 11.12 -0.96 8.51
C THR A 47 11.58 -1.28 7.09
N TYR A 48 10.88 -0.79 6.10
CA TYR A 48 11.24 -0.99 4.71
C TYR A 48 11.47 0.36 4.06
N THR A 49 12.68 0.62 3.62
CA THR A 49 13.07 1.89 2.98
C THR A 49 13.36 1.66 1.50
N SER A 50 13.23 2.72 0.72
CA SER A 50 13.48 2.69 -0.73
C SER A 50 12.69 1.60 -1.45
N VAL A 51 11.46 1.39 -1.02
CA VAL A 51 10.58 0.39 -1.65
C VAL A 51 10.07 0.96 -2.97
N PRO A 52 10.28 0.25 -4.10
CA PRO A 52 9.70 0.68 -5.36
C PRO A 52 8.18 0.77 -5.24
N CYS A 53 7.61 1.87 -5.70
CA CYS A 53 6.18 2.06 -5.54
C CYS A 53 5.61 3.02 -6.58
N ARG A 54 4.31 3.02 -6.65
CA ARG A 54 3.53 4.03 -7.35
C ARG A 54 2.37 4.41 -6.46
N VAL A 55 2.28 5.70 -6.14
CA VAL A 55 1.17 6.25 -5.37
C VAL A 55 0.36 7.14 -6.29
N TRP A 56 -0.93 6.91 -6.35
CA TRP A 56 -1.81 7.71 -7.19
C TRP A 56 -3.14 7.95 -6.49
N GLN A 57 -3.74 9.08 -6.85
CA GLN A 57 -5.01 9.50 -6.31
C GLN A 57 -6.12 8.98 -7.20
N GLN A 58 -7.05 8.27 -6.61
CA GLN A 58 -8.25 7.85 -7.28
C GLN A 58 -9.40 8.73 -6.81
N THR A 59 -9.77 9.69 -7.65
CA THR A 59 -11.00 10.45 -7.46
C THR A 59 -12.13 9.70 -8.13
N GLY A 60 -13.11 9.34 -7.36
CA GLY A 60 -14.23 8.67 -7.98
C GLY A 60 -15.34 8.42 -7.00
N GLY A 61 -16.50 8.84 -7.38
CA GLY A 61 -17.70 8.55 -6.65
C GLY A 61 -18.05 9.63 -5.64
N GLU A 62 -19.22 10.11 -5.79
CA GLU A 62 -19.88 10.87 -4.76
C GLU A 62 -20.44 9.89 -3.76
N ARG A 63 -20.27 10.20 -2.52
CA ARG A 63 -20.78 9.40 -1.42
C ARG A 63 -21.75 10.21 -0.61
N ASP A 64 -22.92 9.66 -0.40
CA ASP A 64 -23.90 10.28 0.49
C ASP A 64 -23.51 9.98 1.93
N VAL A 65 -23.03 11.00 2.64
CA VAL A 65 -22.68 10.91 4.04
C VAL A 65 -23.56 11.87 4.83
N ALA A 66 -24.40 11.34 5.69
CA ALA A 66 -25.32 12.12 6.51
C ALA A 66 -26.22 13.05 5.69
N GLY A 67 -26.72 12.58 4.54
CA GLY A 67 -27.59 13.34 3.67
C GLY A 67 -26.89 14.39 2.83
N ARG A 68 -25.56 14.37 2.79
CA ARG A 68 -24.76 15.28 1.97
C ARG A 68 -23.91 14.48 1.00
N MET A 69 -23.90 14.90 -0.26
CA MET A 69 -23.01 14.36 -1.26
C MET A 69 -21.61 14.93 -1.01
N SER A 70 -20.65 14.08 -0.75
CA SER A 70 -19.26 14.47 -0.63
C SER A 70 -18.37 13.66 -1.56
N GLU A 71 -17.41 14.34 -2.14
CA GLU A 71 -16.40 13.69 -2.96
C GLU A 71 -15.41 12.96 -2.07
N VAL A 72 -15.20 11.66 -2.38
CA VAL A 72 -14.26 10.84 -1.61
C VAL A 72 -12.97 10.71 -2.42
N THR A 73 -11.90 11.23 -1.85
CA THR A 73 -10.56 11.07 -2.42
C THR A 73 -9.92 9.84 -1.80
N ARG A 74 -9.47 8.94 -2.64
CA ARG A 74 -8.78 7.73 -2.25
C ARG A 74 -7.39 7.72 -2.84
N TRP A 75 -6.46 7.16 -2.09
CA TRP A 75 -5.09 6.96 -2.53
C TRP A 75 -4.84 5.48 -2.73
N VAL A 76 -4.05 5.15 -3.72
CA VAL A 76 -3.72 3.77 -4.04
C VAL A 76 -2.22 3.65 -4.16
N LEU A 77 -1.68 2.61 -3.52
CA LEU A 77 -0.27 2.26 -3.56
C LEU A 77 -0.08 0.94 -4.30
N ASN A 78 0.82 0.92 -5.25
CA ASN A 78 1.31 -0.31 -5.87
C ASN A 78 2.74 -0.56 -5.43
N VAL A 79 3.03 -1.77 -4.99
CA VAL A 79 4.36 -2.23 -4.54
C VAL A 79 4.69 -3.56 -5.21
N PRO A 80 5.97 -4.01 -5.19
CA PRO A 80 6.33 -5.30 -5.74
C PRO A 80 5.54 -6.45 -5.11
N TYR A 81 5.43 -7.53 -5.84
CA TYR A 81 4.62 -8.68 -5.43
C TYR A 81 5.06 -9.34 -4.12
N ASP A 82 6.34 -9.25 -3.81
CA ASP A 82 6.95 -9.86 -2.62
C ASP A 82 7.11 -8.90 -1.45
N GLN A 83 6.67 -7.66 -1.60
CA GLN A 83 6.77 -6.68 -0.53
C GLN A 83 5.76 -6.99 0.58
N THR A 84 6.26 -7.09 1.81
CA THR A 84 5.40 -7.23 2.98
C THR A 84 4.66 -5.92 3.25
N ILE A 85 3.37 -5.98 3.28
CA ILE A 85 2.50 -4.85 3.58
C ILE A 85 1.21 -5.35 4.22
N ASP A 86 0.74 -4.66 5.25
CA ASP A 86 -0.52 -4.97 5.92
C ASP A 86 -1.26 -3.70 6.36
N ALA A 87 -2.48 -3.88 6.87
CA ALA A 87 -3.35 -2.76 7.20
C ALA A 87 -2.93 -2.00 8.47
N THR A 88 -1.95 -2.47 9.20
CA THR A 88 -1.42 -1.78 10.38
C THR A 88 -0.28 -0.83 10.05
N MET A 89 0.24 -0.89 8.84
CA MET A 89 1.41 -0.14 8.41
C MET A 89 1.05 1.27 7.94
N ARG A 90 2.05 2.13 7.95
CA ARG A 90 1.98 3.46 7.35
C ARG A 90 2.97 3.57 6.20
N VAL A 91 2.63 4.41 5.24
CA VAL A 91 3.46 4.67 4.07
C VAL A 91 3.88 6.12 4.09
N VAL A 92 5.17 6.37 3.94
CA VAL A 92 5.71 7.71 3.77
C VAL A 92 6.21 7.85 2.33
N HIS A 93 5.63 8.76 1.60
CA HIS A 93 5.96 9.02 0.21
C HIS A 93 5.92 10.51 -0.06
N ASP A 94 7.01 11.03 -0.63
CA ASP A 94 7.14 12.44 -1.00
C ASP A 94 6.77 13.40 0.15
N GLY A 95 7.24 13.08 1.36
CA GLY A 95 6.98 13.89 2.55
C GLY A 95 5.56 13.77 3.10
N LYS A 96 4.75 12.89 2.56
CA LYS A 96 3.37 12.69 2.98
C LYS A 96 3.22 11.33 3.64
N THR A 97 2.40 11.26 4.67
CA THR A 97 2.14 10.03 5.41
C THR A 97 0.73 9.52 5.14
N TYR A 98 0.63 8.24 4.88
CA TYR A 98 -0.64 7.56 4.60
C TYR A 98 -0.81 6.37 5.52
N GLN A 99 -2.04 6.12 5.92
CA GLN A 99 -2.43 4.90 6.62
C GLN A 99 -2.91 3.87 5.61
N VAL A 100 -2.41 2.65 5.71
CA VAL A 100 -2.90 1.53 4.90
C VAL A 100 -4.25 1.09 5.44
N ASN A 101 -5.27 1.07 4.59
CA ASN A 101 -6.62 0.65 4.96
C ASN A 101 -6.86 -0.82 4.67
N ASP A 102 -6.58 -1.24 3.45
CA ASP A 102 -6.71 -2.64 3.05
C ASP A 102 -5.70 -2.97 1.96
N ILE A 103 -5.52 -4.25 1.73
CA ILE A 103 -4.59 -4.76 0.73
C ILE A 103 -5.34 -5.67 -0.22
N ASN A 104 -5.09 -5.48 -1.50
CA ASN A 104 -5.68 -6.27 -2.54
C ASN A 104 -4.56 -6.95 -3.36
N ASP A 105 -4.46 -8.27 -3.24
CA ASP A 105 -3.63 -9.09 -4.10
C ASP A 105 -4.43 -9.43 -5.36
N THR A 106 -4.21 -8.66 -6.41
CA THR A 106 -4.94 -8.85 -7.65
C THR A 106 -4.22 -9.82 -8.59
N GLY A 107 -4.97 -10.82 -9.02
CA GLY A 107 -4.53 -11.75 -10.05
C GLY A 107 -3.75 -12.94 -9.51
N SER A 108 -3.79 -14.02 -10.28
CA SER A 108 -3.13 -15.28 -9.91
C SER A 108 -1.62 -15.23 -10.07
N GLU A 109 -1.11 -14.33 -10.88
CA GLU A 109 0.32 -14.18 -11.14
C GLU A 109 1.05 -13.37 -10.07
N HIS A 110 0.32 -12.63 -9.23
CA HIS A 110 0.88 -11.79 -8.17
C HIS A 110 2.03 -10.91 -8.65
N LEU A 111 1.75 -10.09 -9.67
CA LEU A 111 2.77 -9.21 -10.24
C LEU A 111 3.03 -7.98 -9.37
N GLN A 112 2.01 -7.50 -8.71
CA GLN A 112 2.08 -6.34 -7.80
C GLN A 112 1.06 -6.51 -6.69
N ARG A 113 1.35 -5.91 -5.55
CA ARG A 113 0.38 -5.75 -4.47
C ARG A 113 -0.19 -4.34 -4.51
N ARG A 114 -1.48 -4.23 -4.32
CA ARG A 114 -2.17 -2.96 -4.28
C ARG A 114 -2.76 -2.73 -2.90
N ALA A 115 -2.55 -1.55 -2.38
CA ALA A 115 -3.10 -1.14 -1.09
C ALA A 115 -3.92 0.13 -1.26
N ARG A 116 -5.00 0.24 -0.51
CA ARG A 116 -5.76 1.47 -0.40
C ARG A 116 -5.26 2.25 0.79
N LEU A 117 -5.10 3.54 0.59
CA LEU A 117 -4.52 4.43 1.59
C LEU A 117 -5.46 5.56 1.94
N THR A 118 -5.33 6.04 3.18
CA THR A 118 -5.90 7.30 3.62
C THR A 118 -4.75 8.23 4.02
N ARG A 119 -4.73 9.44 3.47
CA ARG A 119 -3.71 10.41 3.81
C ARG A 119 -3.98 10.98 5.21
N ILE A 120 -2.95 11.01 6.05
CA ILE A 120 -3.05 11.51 7.42
C ILE A 120 -2.15 12.73 7.68
N ALA A 121 -1.13 12.92 6.88
CA ALA A 121 -0.26 14.10 7.05
C ALA A 121 0.39 14.54 5.74
#